data_2138b481122938102ea9bf6f914fd110
#
_entry.id   2138b481122938102ea9bf6f914fd110
#
_cell.length_a   1.000
_cell.length_b   1.000
_cell.length_c   1.000
_cell.angle_alpha   90.00
_cell.angle_beta   90.00
_cell.angle_gamma   90.00
#
_symmetry.space_group_name_H-M   'P 1'
#
loop_
_entity.id
_entity.type
_entity.pdbx_description
1 polymer ?
#
loop_
_entity_poly.entity_id
_entity_poly.type
_entity_poly.pdbx_seq_one_letter_code
_entity_poly.pdbx_strand_id
1 'polypeptide(L)'
;MITEHFTIQNHGSVILLEPLTEQSKHFVDNYVADDLQWWGKSFVCEPGYFDMLVDGFMRYIGDPQEFLNEYYESYPSGEIYDN
;
A
#
# COMPACT_ATOMS: atom_id res chain seq x y z
N MET A 1 9.48 -6.09 9.80
CA MET A 1 9.23 -4.65 9.91
C MET A 1 9.09 -4.06 8.54
N ILE A 2 8.46 -2.92 8.47
CA ILE A 2 8.22 -2.26 7.18
C ILE A 2 9.53 -1.96 6.45
N THR A 3 10.59 -1.66 7.18
CA THR A 3 11.87 -1.30 6.56
C THR A 3 12.56 -2.47 5.88
N GLU A 4 12.09 -3.68 6.08
CA GLU A 4 12.60 -4.83 5.34
C GLU A 4 12.01 -4.88 3.94
N HIS A 5 10.88 -4.21 3.74
CA HIS A 5 10.14 -4.29 2.49
C HIS A 5 10.16 -2.99 1.70
N PHE A 6 10.43 -1.87 2.36
CA PHE A 6 10.45 -0.56 1.72
C PHE A 6 11.62 0.26 2.23
N THR A 7 12.24 1.05 1.35
CA THR A 7 13.06 2.15 1.84
C THR A 7 12.12 3.33 2.09
N ILE A 8 12.41 4.11 3.10
CA ILE A 8 11.57 5.22 3.50
C ILE A 8 12.41 6.46 3.60
N GLN A 9 12.07 7.50 2.84
CA GLN A 9 12.76 8.79 2.92
C GLN A 9 11.72 9.85 3.26
N ASN A 10 11.82 10.40 4.46
CA ASN A 10 10.88 11.40 4.93
C ASN A 10 11.40 12.78 4.60
N HIS A 11 10.70 13.50 3.75
CA HIS A 11 11.07 14.86 3.35
C HIS A 11 10.14 15.91 3.95
N GLY A 12 9.41 15.56 4.99
CA GLY A 12 8.53 16.51 5.66
C GLY A 12 7.15 16.53 5.00
N SER A 13 7.07 17.21 3.88
CA SER A 13 5.78 17.33 3.21
C SER A 13 5.42 16.09 2.40
N VAL A 14 6.42 15.27 2.04
CA VAL A 14 6.17 14.02 1.33
C VAL A 14 7.11 12.95 1.86
N ILE A 15 6.73 11.70 1.65
CA ILE A 15 7.55 10.55 2.01
C ILE A 15 7.76 9.74 0.75
N LEU A 16 9.01 9.37 0.47
CA LEU A 16 9.32 8.54 -0.68
C LEU A 16 9.49 7.10 -0.23
N LEU A 17 8.81 6.19 -0.89
CA LEU A 17 8.83 4.78 -0.55
C LEU A 17 9.27 3.97 -1.77
N GLU A 18 10.29 3.14 -1.59
CA GLU A 18 10.72 2.24 -2.65
C GLU A 18 10.41 0.81 -2.21
N PRO A 19 9.55 0.08 -2.92
CA PRO A 19 9.27 -1.31 -2.59
C PRO A 19 10.48 -2.16 -2.96
N LEU A 20 10.90 -3.03 -2.04
CA LEU A 20 12.12 -3.81 -2.20
C LEU A 20 11.85 -5.30 -2.41
N THR A 21 10.78 -5.84 -1.86
CA THR A 21 10.50 -7.27 -1.92
C THR A 21 9.36 -7.55 -2.88
N GLU A 22 9.23 -8.82 -3.26
CA GLU A 22 8.12 -9.20 -4.11
C GLU A 22 6.79 -8.91 -3.44
N GLN A 23 6.72 -9.13 -2.12
CA GLN A 23 5.50 -8.84 -1.39
C GLN A 23 5.14 -7.38 -1.45
N SER A 24 6.12 -6.49 -1.23
CA SER A 24 5.85 -5.07 -1.25
C SER A 24 5.49 -4.59 -2.64
N LYS A 25 6.14 -5.13 -3.67
CA LYS A 25 5.83 -4.75 -5.05
C LYS A 25 4.43 -5.18 -5.42
N HIS A 26 4.05 -6.39 -5.05
CA HIS A 26 2.72 -6.89 -5.32
C HIS A 26 1.67 -6.06 -4.60
N PHE A 27 1.94 -5.69 -3.35
CA PHE A 27 1.01 -4.90 -2.57
C PHE A 27 0.77 -3.53 -3.21
N VAL A 28 1.87 -2.88 -3.61
CA VAL A 28 1.75 -1.56 -4.23
C VAL A 28 0.98 -1.66 -5.55
N ASP A 29 1.30 -2.67 -6.37
CA ASP A 29 0.68 -2.79 -7.68
C ASP A 29 -0.80 -3.08 -7.60
N ASN A 30 -1.25 -3.78 -6.56
CA ASN A 30 -2.62 -4.27 -6.52
C ASN A 30 -3.51 -3.56 -5.51
N TYR A 31 -2.94 -2.94 -4.47
CA TYR A 31 -3.77 -2.42 -3.38
C TYR A 31 -3.49 -0.95 -3.05
N VAL A 32 -2.53 -0.34 -3.69
CA VAL A 32 -2.27 1.08 -3.50
C VAL A 32 -2.79 1.80 -4.74
N ALA A 33 -3.03 3.10 -4.62
CA ALA A 33 -3.68 3.87 -5.67
C ALA A 33 -2.96 3.74 -7.02
N ASP A 34 -3.74 3.77 -8.10
CA ASP A 34 -3.20 3.61 -9.44
C ASP A 34 -2.44 4.82 -9.91
N ASP A 35 -2.74 5.99 -9.38
CA ASP A 35 -2.18 7.24 -9.88
C ASP A 35 -0.99 7.69 -9.06
N LEU A 36 -0.20 6.74 -8.59
CA LEU A 36 1.00 7.08 -7.83
C LEU A 36 2.00 7.83 -8.69
N GLN A 37 2.64 8.81 -8.07
CA GLN A 37 3.69 9.55 -8.75
C GLN A 37 5.02 8.88 -8.41
N TRP A 38 5.72 8.41 -9.42
CA TRP A 38 6.98 7.69 -9.23
C TRP A 38 8.16 8.59 -9.54
N TRP A 39 9.16 8.53 -8.68
CA TRP A 39 10.45 9.19 -8.88
C TRP A 39 11.48 8.07 -8.89
N GLY A 40 11.83 7.59 -10.09
CA GLY A 40 12.69 6.43 -10.20
C GLY A 40 11.99 5.20 -9.69
N LYS A 41 12.54 4.57 -8.67
CA LYS A 41 11.96 3.36 -8.09
C LYS A 41 11.11 3.65 -6.87
N SER A 42 11.00 4.92 -6.49
CA SER A 42 10.21 5.30 -5.30
C SER A 42 8.94 6.00 -5.71
N PHE A 43 7.90 5.87 -4.90
CA PHE A 43 6.69 6.63 -5.15
C PHE A 43 6.45 7.63 -4.02
N VAL A 44 5.72 8.68 -4.34
CA VAL A 44 5.46 9.78 -3.42
C VAL A 44 4.23 9.44 -2.59
N CYS A 45 4.35 9.61 -1.28
CA CYS A 45 3.28 9.32 -0.35
C CYS A 45 3.11 10.50 0.58
N GLU A 46 1.88 10.95 0.79
CA GLU A 46 1.61 11.99 1.76
C GLU A 46 1.72 11.42 3.16
N PRO A 47 2.21 12.20 4.13
CA PRO A 47 2.38 11.66 5.49
C PRO A 47 1.10 11.08 6.09
N GLY A 48 -0.05 11.69 5.81
CA GLY A 48 -1.31 11.17 6.33
C GLY A 48 -1.66 9.82 5.75
N TYR A 49 -1.33 9.59 4.50
CA TYR A 49 -1.61 8.31 3.86
C TYR A 49 -0.58 7.26 4.25
N PHE A 50 0.62 7.70 4.65
CA PHE A 50 1.70 6.78 4.99
C PHE A 50 1.30 5.83 6.13
N ASP A 51 0.66 6.37 7.16
CA ASP A 51 0.25 5.53 8.29
C ASP A 51 -0.74 4.47 7.85
N MET A 52 -1.67 4.83 6.99
CA MET A 52 -2.65 3.88 6.47
C MET A 52 -1.98 2.81 5.62
N LEU A 53 -1.00 3.22 4.83
CA LEU A 53 -0.29 2.30 3.96
C LEU A 53 0.51 1.29 4.78
N VAL A 54 1.21 1.76 5.81
CA VAL A 54 2.00 0.87 6.67
C VAL A 54 1.08 -0.12 7.36
N ASP A 55 -0.02 0.35 7.92
CA ASP A 55 -0.95 -0.52 8.61
C ASP A 55 -1.51 -1.57 7.64
N GLY A 56 -1.90 -1.14 6.45
CA GLY A 56 -2.44 -2.05 5.45
C GLY A 56 -1.42 -3.09 5.02
N PHE A 57 -0.18 -2.67 4.81
CA PHE A 57 0.85 -3.60 4.40
C PHE A 57 1.16 -4.61 5.49
N MET A 58 1.23 -4.17 6.74
CA MET A 58 1.52 -5.10 7.83
C MET A 58 0.40 -6.13 7.99
N ARG A 59 -0.84 -5.73 7.78
CA ARG A 59 -1.94 -6.68 7.78
C ARG A 59 -1.86 -7.63 6.59
N TYR A 60 -1.47 -7.12 5.45
CA TYR A 60 -1.36 -7.91 4.23
C TYR A 60 -0.35 -9.04 4.41
N ILE A 61 0.81 -8.76 5.02
CA ILE A 61 1.82 -9.79 5.19
C ILE A 61 1.53 -10.66 6.42
N GLY A 62 0.81 -10.14 7.41
CA GLY A 62 0.53 -10.88 8.64
C GLY A 62 -0.64 -11.83 8.50
N ASP A 63 -1.71 -11.38 7.87
CA ASP A 63 -2.90 -12.20 7.67
C ASP A 63 -3.54 -11.82 6.35
N PRO A 64 -3.02 -12.36 5.24
CA PRO A 64 -3.50 -11.96 3.91
C PRO A 64 -4.99 -12.18 3.71
N GLN A 65 -5.55 -13.25 4.29
CA GLN A 65 -6.95 -13.53 4.10
C GLN A 65 -7.82 -12.48 4.77
N GLU A 66 -7.47 -12.10 5.98
CA GLU A 66 -8.24 -11.07 6.68
C GLU A 66 -8.07 -9.71 5.98
N PHE A 67 -6.85 -9.43 5.51
CA PHE A 67 -6.61 -8.20 4.76
C PHE A 67 -7.53 -8.14 3.54
N LEU A 68 -7.61 -9.22 2.79
CA LEU A 68 -8.45 -9.26 1.59
C LEU A 68 -9.92 -9.12 1.92
N ASN A 69 -10.36 -9.73 3.01
CA ASN A 69 -11.75 -9.60 3.42
C ASN A 69 -12.09 -8.15 3.71
N GLU A 70 -11.22 -7.46 4.46
CA GLU A 70 -11.45 -6.05 4.78
C GLU A 70 -11.37 -5.18 3.54
N TYR A 71 -10.44 -5.50 2.65
CA TYR A 71 -10.27 -4.72 1.44
C TYR A 71 -11.53 -4.77 0.58
N TYR A 72 -12.08 -5.98 0.39
CA TYR A 72 -13.27 -6.11 -0.44
C TYR A 72 -14.51 -5.55 0.24
N GLU A 73 -14.58 -5.58 1.57
CA GLU A 73 -15.69 -4.96 2.27
C GLU A 73 -15.68 -3.45 2.11
N SER A 74 -14.49 -2.86 1.99
CA SER A 74 -14.38 -1.42 1.85
C SER A 74 -14.77 -0.93 0.48
N TYR A 75 -14.86 -1.82 -0.51
CA TYR A 75 -15.19 -1.43 -1.86
C TYR A 75 -16.55 -2.01 -2.24
N PRO A 76 -17.59 -1.22 -2.06
CA PRO A 76 -18.91 -1.69 -2.41
C PRO A 76 -19.00 -2.12 -3.85
N SER A 77 -18.09 -1.64 -4.66
CA SER A 77 -18.09 -2.07 -6.02
C SER A 77 -17.90 -3.55 -6.14
N GLY A 78 -17.38 -4.13 -5.13
CA GLY A 78 -17.29 -5.56 -5.13
C GLY A 78 -18.62 -6.16 -5.21
N GLU A 79 -19.62 -5.42 -4.76
CA GLU A 79 -20.85 -5.99 -4.79
C GLU A 79 -21.57 -5.60 -5.96
N ILE A 80 -21.09 -4.79 -6.64
CA ILE A 80 -21.66 -4.56 -7.68
C ILE A 80 -21.95 -5.50 -8.58
N TYR A 81 -21.96 -6.05 -8.29
CA TYR A 81 -21.98 -6.92 -8.86
C TYR A 81 -22.98 -7.30 -9.14
N ASP A 82 -23.35 -7.02 -8.83
CA ASP A 82 -24.14 -7.32 -8.99
C ASP A 82 -24.83 -7.10 -9.65
N ASN A 83 -24.86 -6.89 -9.80
CA ASN A 83 -25.32 -6.87 -10.38
C ASN A 83 -25.66 -7.00 -10.79
#